data_571d2411751e2fabbbb8cd10b1a93be5
#
_entry.id   571d2411751e2fabbbb8cd10b1a93be5
#
_cell.length_a   1.000
_cell.length_b   1.000
_cell.length_c   1.000
_cell.angle_alpha   90.00
_cell.angle_beta   90.00
_cell.angle_gamma   90.00
#
_symmetry.space_group_name_H-M   'P 1'
#
loop_
_entity.id
_entity.type
_entity.pdbx_description
1 polymer ?
#
loop_
_entity_poly.entity_id
_entity_poly.type
_entity_poly.pdbx_seq_one_letter_code
_entity_poly.pdbx_strand_id
1 'polypeptide(L)'
;MVRIQSVRVIGLGKVGELVATLLADAGFEVHAYDARTRDGLPFPARVLDVRDTEAVRAALRGGDAVVSCLPYHLNLTIAECAAEVGVHYFDLTEDVATTARVHELAAKDDTIVYAPQCGLAPGLIGIVGAALTRHFTSIRSIELKVGALPRHPSGLLGYAFNWSPEGVVNEYLNDCEVLRGGVRQMVPAMSELERVVIGGIELEASLTSGGLGTMCETYEGQVQRLDYKTLRYPGHFSLMRFVFDELGLRQRRELAGEILVNAKPPVDDDVVYLYAAVEGTATGVGDTAVGQLTRKQYVRAYQPLEINGRLWRAISWTTAASAAGVVELVAAGRLPSTGFIPQESIPLEALLSTRSGERFATLGAV
;
A
#
# COMPACT_ATOMS: atom_id res chain seq x y z
N MET A 1 10.32 25.80 3.49
CA MET A 1 10.23 24.51 4.22
C MET A 1 8.76 24.28 4.54
N VAL A 2 8.18 23.22 4.02
CA VAL A 2 6.84 22.78 4.44
C VAL A 2 6.92 22.39 5.90
N ARG A 3 6.08 22.96 6.74
CA ARG A 3 6.04 22.64 8.16
C ARG A 3 4.71 21.96 8.43
N ILE A 4 4.65 20.62 8.28
CA ILE A 4 3.49 19.87 8.72
C ILE A 4 3.59 19.70 10.23
N GLN A 5 2.60 20.21 10.96
CA GLN A 5 2.44 20.06 12.43
C GLN A 5 1.07 19.49 12.77
N SER A 6 0.03 19.92 12.07
CA SER A 6 -1.34 19.54 12.32
C SER A 6 -1.86 18.66 11.19
N VAL A 7 -2.20 17.40 11.50
CA VAL A 7 -2.64 16.38 10.55
C VAL A 7 -4.09 16.01 10.77
N ARG A 8 -4.87 16.00 9.70
CA ARG A 8 -6.23 15.50 9.64
C ARG A 8 -6.22 14.04 9.20
N VAL A 9 -6.80 13.11 9.97
CA VAL A 9 -6.96 11.72 9.57
C VAL A 9 -8.43 11.44 9.36
N ILE A 10 -8.81 11.05 8.15
CA ILE A 10 -10.21 10.78 7.79
C ILE A 10 -10.41 9.29 7.57
N GLY A 11 -11.34 8.68 8.33
CA GLY A 11 -11.57 7.24 8.38
C GLY A 11 -10.77 6.57 9.50
N LEU A 12 -11.45 6.20 10.60
CA LEU A 12 -10.86 5.52 11.76
C LEU A 12 -11.16 4.02 11.75
N GLY A 13 -11.07 3.41 10.57
CA GLY A 13 -11.23 1.97 10.40
C GLY A 13 -10.03 1.17 10.92
N LYS A 14 -9.83 -0.03 10.35
CA LYS A 14 -8.79 -1.01 10.74
C LYS A 14 -7.36 -0.48 10.65
N VAL A 15 -7.11 0.53 9.81
CA VAL A 15 -5.79 1.13 9.57
C VAL A 15 -5.75 2.57 10.05
N GLY A 16 -6.77 3.38 9.78
CA GLY A 16 -6.73 4.82 10.03
C GLY A 16 -6.62 5.21 11.51
N GLU A 17 -7.21 4.44 12.43
CA GLU A 17 -6.99 4.62 13.86
C GLU A 17 -5.51 4.48 14.23
N LEU A 18 -4.82 3.51 13.63
CA LEU A 18 -3.40 3.31 13.87
C LEU A 18 -2.53 4.37 13.17
N VAL A 19 -2.90 4.83 11.99
CA VAL A 19 -2.23 5.98 11.33
C VAL A 19 -2.28 7.20 12.23
N ALA A 20 -3.46 7.54 12.75
CA ALA A 20 -3.65 8.65 13.68
C ALA A 20 -2.80 8.47 14.96
N THR A 21 -2.76 7.26 15.52
CA THR A 21 -1.95 6.92 16.70
C THR A 21 -0.47 7.12 16.43
N LEU A 22 0.05 6.59 15.31
CA LEU A 22 1.47 6.69 14.97
C LEU A 22 1.90 8.13 14.71
N LEU A 23 1.06 8.92 14.05
CA LEU A 23 1.32 10.34 13.83
C LEU A 23 1.31 11.13 15.15
N ALA A 24 0.38 10.85 16.06
CA ALA A 24 0.39 11.45 17.39
C ALA A 24 1.66 11.07 18.18
N ASP A 25 2.08 9.81 18.14
CA ASP A 25 3.33 9.33 18.73
C ASP A 25 4.56 10.00 18.11
N ALA A 26 4.52 10.33 16.81
CA ALA A 26 5.56 11.07 16.12
C ALA A 26 5.58 12.57 16.46
N GLY A 27 4.63 13.05 17.25
CA GLY A 27 4.57 14.43 17.75
C GLY A 27 3.73 15.38 16.91
N PHE A 28 2.93 14.87 15.98
CA PHE A 28 1.96 15.69 15.24
C PHE A 28 0.71 15.99 16.09
N GLU A 29 0.14 17.17 15.88
CA GLU A 29 -1.22 17.47 16.35
C GLU A 29 -2.22 16.76 15.44
N VAL A 30 -2.87 15.71 15.95
CA VAL A 30 -3.79 14.89 15.17
C VAL A 30 -5.23 15.24 15.48
N HIS A 31 -6.02 15.51 14.44
CA HIS A 31 -7.48 15.61 14.50
C HIS A 31 -8.09 14.53 13.59
N ALA A 32 -8.84 13.63 14.16
CA ALA A 32 -9.39 12.50 13.45
C ALA A 32 -10.89 12.66 13.15
N TYR A 33 -11.34 12.06 12.04
CA TYR A 33 -12.72 12.13 11.60
C TYR A 33 -13.21 10.76 11.11
N ASP A 34 -14.45 10.43 11.45
CA ASP A 34 -15.11 9.19 10.99
C ASP A 34 -16.61 9.43 10.84
N ALA A 35 -17.31 8.57 10.13
CA ALA A 35 -18.78 8.63 10.03
C ALA A 35 -19.49 8.32 11.36
N ARG A 36 -18.79 7.75 12.34
CA ARG A 36 -19.31 7.35 13.65
C ARG A 36 -18.45 7.91 14.76
N THR A 37 -19.05 8.21 15.90
CA THR A 37 -18.33 8.57 17.13
C THR A 37 -17.45 7.41 17.60
N ARG A 38 -16.26 7.75 18.09
CA ARG A 38 -15.35 6.82 18.75
C ARG A 38 -14.82 7.44 20.02
N ASP A 39 -14.97 6.72 21.12
CA ASP A 39 -14.50 7.13 22.43
C ASP A 39 -13.17 6.44 22.78
N GLY A 40 -12.44 7.00 23.74
CA GLY A 40 -11.22 6.39 24.28
C GLY A 40 -9.98 6.51 23.39
N LEU A 41 -10.01 7.36 22.37
CA LEU A 41 -8.85 7.62 21.51
C LEU A 41 -7.89 8.63 22.16
N PRO A 42 -6.57 8.53 21.93
CA PRO A 42 -5.57 9.45 22.50
C PRO A 42 -5.52 10.81 21.79
N PHE A 43 -6.39 11.06 20.83
CA PHE A 43 -6.50 12.29 20.04
C PHE A 43 -7.97 12.68 19.83
N PRO A 44 -8.27 13.95 19.54
CA PRO A 44 -9.61 14.42 19.23
C PRO A 44 -10.20 13.71 18.01
N ALA A 45 -11.39 13.12 18.15
CA ALA A 45 -12.15 12.53 17.04
C ALA A 45 -13.55 13.18 16.95
N ARG A 46 -13.99 13.44 15.71
CA ARG A 46 -15.27 14.06 15.41
C ARG A 46 -16.01 13.31 14.32
N VAL A 47 -17.34 13.41 14.33
CA VAL A 47 -18.16 12.87 13.24
C VAL A 47 -18.04 13.76 12.01
N LEU A 48 -17.84 13.12 10.84
CA LEU A 48 -17.81 13.79 9.55
C LEU A 48 -18.50 12.92 8.50
N ASP A 49 -19.49 13.46 7.82
CA ASP A 49 -20.02 12.86 6.59
C ASP A 49 -19.19 13.38 5.40
N VAL A 50 -18.37 12.51 4.84
CA VAL A 50 -17.46 12.86 3.72
C VAL A 50 -18.19 13.12 2.39
N ARG A 51 -19.51 12.88 2.31
CA ARG A 51 -20.35 13.25 1.17
C ARG A 51 -20.69 14.73 1.19
N ASP A 52 -20.63 15.38 2.34
CA ASP A 52 -20.76 16.83 2.49
C ASP A 52 -19.39 17.49 2.29
N THR A 53 -19.12 17.96 1.08
CA THR A 53 -17.85 18.58 0.71
C THR A 53 -17.57 19.87 1.47
N GLU A 54 -18.61 20.63 1.86
CA GLU A 54 -18.41 21.82 2.70
C GLU A 54 -17.96 21.46 4.11
N ALA A 55 -18.55 20.40 4.69
CA ALA A 55 -18.11 19.88 5.98
C ALA A 55 -16.68 19.34 5.91
N VAL A 56 -16.30 18.68 4.80
CA VAL A 56 -14.92 18.24 4.56
C VAL A 56 -13.97 19.43 4.50
N ARG A 57 -14.25 20.45 3.70
CA ARG A 57 -13.42 21.68 3.63
C ARG A 57 -13.27 22.33 5.00
N ALA A 58 -14.38 22.42 5.75
CA ALA A 58 -14.36 22.99 7.12
C ALA A 58 -13.47 22.17 8.06
N ALA A 59 -13.51 20.84 7.96
CA ALA A 59 -12.68 19.93 8.75
C ALA A 59 -11.19 20.03 8.39
N LEU A 60 -10.86 20.29 7.13
CA LEU A 60 -9.49 20.42 6.64
C LEU A 60 -8.85 21.77 6.99
N ARG A 61 -9.63 22.86 7.06
CA ARG A 61 -9.11 24.20 7.37
C ARG A 61 -8.33 24.22 8.68
N GLY A 62 -7.16 24.87 8.65
CA GLY A 62 -6.26 24.95 9.81
C GLY A 62 -5.44 23.66 10.04
N GLY A 63 -5.54 22.67 9.17
CA GLY A 63 -4.60 21.56 9.09
C GLY A 63 -3.52 21.84 8.06
N ASP A 64 -2.38 21.18 8.23
CA ASP A 64 -1.29 21.25 7.25
C ASP A 64 -1.38 20.08 6.27
N ALA A 65 -1.85 18.92 6.74
CA ALA A 65 -1.96 17.71 5.94
C ALA A 65 -3.24 16.91 6.25
N VAL A 66 -3.73 16.14 5.28
CA VAL A 66 -4.77 15.13 5.45
C VAL A 66 -4.26 13.77 5.00
N VAL A 67 -4.55 12.74 5.81
CA VAL A 67 -4.39 11.33 5.44
C VAL A 67 -5.78 10.73 5.29
N SER A 68 -6.14 10.36 4.06
CA SER A 68 -7.39 9.67 3.78
C SER A 68 -7.21 8.16 3.94
N CYS A 69 -7.91 7.59 4.94
CA CYS A 69 -7.96 6.16 5.20
C CYS A 69 -9.35 5.58 4.86
N LEU A 70 -10.00 6.19 3.87
CA LEU A 70 -11.33 5.86 3.39
C LEU A 70 -11.29 4.77 2.30
N PRO A 71 -12.44 4.16 1.96
CA PRO A 71 -12.58 3.40 0.73
C PRO A 71 -12.18 4.22 -0.50
N TYR A 72 -11.53 3.58 -1.48
CA TYR A 72 -10.90 4.24 -2.63
C TYR A 72 -11.80 5.24 -3.37
N HIS A 73 -13.08 4.92 -3.54
CA HIS A 73 -14.05 5.77 -4.27
C HIS A 73 -14.35 7.12 -3.60
N LEU A 74 -13.95 7.32 -2.34
CA LEU A 74 -14.10 8.58 -1.61
C LEU A 74 -12.83 9.44 -1.61
N ASN A 75 -11.69 8.87 -1.97
CA ASN A 75 -10.40 9.53 -1.89
C ASN A 75 -10.28 10.75 -2.81
N LEU A 76 -10.85 10.67 -4.03
CA LEU A 76 -10.79 11.78 -4.96
C LEU A 76 -11.45 13.04 -4.40
N THR A 77 -12.63 12.90 -3.75
CA THR A 77 -13.31 14.04 -3.12
C THR A 77 -12.46 14.68 -2.03
N ILE A 78 -11.73 13.87 -1.23
CA ILE A 78 -10.84 14.42 -0.20
C ILE A 78 -9.64 15.13 -0.84
N ALA A 79 -9.07 14.58 -1.92
CA ALA A 79 -7.96 15.20 -2.65
C ALA A 79 -8.36 16.55 -3.26
N GLU A 80 -9.54 16.63 -3.87
CA GLU A 80 -10.10 17.88 -4.42
C GLU A 80 -10.31 18.92 -3.32
N CYS A 81 -10.95 18.55 -2.21
CA CYS A 81 -11.13 19.45 -1.07
C CYS A 81 -9.78 19.88 -0.47
N ALA A 82 -8.78 19.01 -0.39
CA ALA A 82 -7.44 19.33 0.09
C ALA A 82 -6.75 20.38 -0.80
N ALA A 83 -6.84 20.21 -2.12
CA ALA A 83 -6.33 21.17 -3.09
C ALA A 83 -6.98 22.55 -2.90
N GLU A 84 -8.32 22.61 -2.79
CA GLU A 84 -9.06 23.85 -2.65
C GLU A 84 -8.73 24.64 -1.37
N VAL A 85 -8.34 23.95 -0.29
CA VAL A 85 -8.01 24.59 0.98
C VAL A 85 -6.50 24.69 1.25
N GLY A 86 -5.65 24.19 0.35
CA GLY A 86 -4.19 24.28 0.45
C GLY A 86 -3.58 23.31 1.48
N VAL A 87 -4.13 22.12 1.64
CA VAL A 87 -3.73 21.09 2.61
C VAL A 87 -3.05 19.92 1.87
N HIS A 88 -1.87 19.47 2.33
CA HIS A 88 -1.15 18.33 1.73
C HIS A 88 -1.99 17.06 1.81
N TYR A 89 -2.01 16.29 0.72
CA TYR A 89 -2.84 15.10 0.57
C TYR A 89 -2.04 13.80 0.59
N PHE A 90 -2.51 12.84 1.39
CA PHE A 90 -1.98 11.47 1.49
C PHE A 90 -3.15 10.47 1.51
N ASP A 91 -2.96 9.31 0.89
CA ASP A 91 -3.93 8.21 0.97
C ASP A 91 -3.29 6.82 0.94
N LEU A 92 -4.11 5.77 0.99
CA LEU A 92 -3.74 4.36 1.00
C LEU A 92 -4.32 3.60 -0.19
N THR A 93 -4.78 4.30 -1.23
CA THR A 93 -5.56 3.68 -2.31
C THR A 93 -4.75 2.69 -3.13
N GLU A 94 -5.37 1.58 -3.46
CA GLU A 94 -4.90 0.61 -4.45
C GLU A 94 -5.54 0.85 -5.84
N ASP A 95 -6.53 1.74 -5.91
CA ASP A 95 -7.28 1.99 -7.14
C ASP A 95 -6.51 2.84 -8.14
N VAL A 96 -6.26 2.27 -9.31
CA VAL A 96 -5.47 2.89 -10.38
C VAL A 96 -6.17 4.14 -10.94
N ALA A 97 -7.50 4.10 -11.10
CA ALA A 97 -8.26 5.22 -11.65
C ALA A 97 -8.26 6.42 -10.68
N THR A 98 -8.42 6.16 -9.38
CA THR A 98 -8.32 7.19 -8.34
C THR A 98 -6.94 7.83 -8.34
N THR A 99 -5.87 7.03 -8.39
CA THR A 99 -4.48 7.54 -8.44
C THR A 99 -4.22 8.40 -9.67
N ALA A 100 -4.69 7.97 -10.84
CA ALA A 100 -4.56 8.76 -12.08
C ALA A 100 -5.24 10.13 -11.96
N ARG A 101 -6.42 10.20 -11.32
CA ARG A 101 -7.13 11.48 -11.08
C ARG A 101 -6.39 12.36 -10.08
N VAL A 102 -5.79 11.80 -9.02
CA VAL A 102 -4.94 12.55 -8.09
C VAL A 102 -3.69 13.07 -8.79
N HIS A 103 -3.10 12.29 -9.70
CA HIS A 103 -1.97 12.75 -10.53
C HIS A 103 -2.37 13.92 -11.45
N GLU A 104 -3.57 13.87 -12.06
CA GLU A 104 -4.10 14.99 -12.85
C GLU A 104 -4.35 16.26 -12.01
N LEU A 105 -4.76 16.13 -10.74
CA LEU A 105 -4.86 17.27 -9.82
C LEU A 105 -3.48 17.86 -9.54
N ALA A 106 -2.51 17.02 -9.20
CA ALA A 106 -1.13 17.45 -8.94
C ALA A 106 -0.46 18.15 -10.14
N ALA A 107 -0.82 17.75 -11.36
CA ALA A 107 -0.32 18.39 -12.58
C ALA A 107 -0.88 19.82 -12.78
N LYS A 108 -1.97 20.17 -12.12
CA LYS A 108 -2.64 21.48 -12.21
C LYS A 108 -2.33 22.39 -11.01
N ASP A 109 -1.89 21.79 -9.91
CA ASP A 109 -1.62 22.48 -8.66
C ASP A 109 -0.28 21.99 -8.08
N ASP A 110 0.69 22.87 -8.05
CA ASP A 110 2.03 22.65 -7.52
C ASP A 110 2.23 23.28 -6.13
N THR A 111 1.16 23.66 -5.45
CA THR A 111 1.24 24.36 -4.15
C THR A 111 1.29 23.42 -2.97
N ILE A 112 0.72 22.22 -3.10
CA ILE A 112 0.68 21.19 -2.06
C ILE A 112 1.33 19.88 -2.53
N VAL A 113 1.58 18.98 -1.58
CA VAL A 113 2.01 17.60 -1.85
C VAL A 113 0.78 16.73 -2.13
N TYR A 114 0.88 15.89 -3.15
CA TYR A 114 -0.02 14.79 -3.43
C TYR A 114 0.76 13.48 -3.35
N ALA A 115 0.59 12.74 -2.28
CA ALA A 115 1.24 11.45 -2.05
C ALA A 115 0.18 10.34 -1.84
N PRO A 116 -0.46 9.86 -2.91
CA PRO A 116 -1.36 8.70 -2.81
C PRO A 116 -0.56 7.41 -2.62
N GLN A 117 -1.26 6.30 -2.34
CA GLN A 117 -0.68 4.97 -2.35
C GLN A 117 0.38 4.73 -1.26
N CYS A 118 0.29 5.43 -0.12
CA CYS A 118 1.26 5.33 0.98
C CYS A 118 1.17 4.04 1.80
N GLY A 119 0.40 3.04 1.36
CA GLY A 119 0.13 1.82 2.09
C GLY A 119 1.25 0.78 2.05
N LEU A 120 0.86 -0.50 2.10
CA LEU A 120 1.76 -1.65 2.02
C LEU A 120 2.02 -2.04 0.56
N ALA A 121 0.93 -2.24 -0.20
CA ALA A 121 0.91 -2.56 -1.62
C ALA A 121 -0.40 -2.00 -2.22
N PRO A 122 -0.32 -0.89 -2.95
CA PRO A 122 0.88 -0.10 -3.29
C PRO A 122 1.46 0.67 -2.09
N GLY A 123 2.72 1.07 -2.20
CA GLY A 123 3.46 1.81 -1.18
C GLY A 123 4.78 1.13 -0.81
N LEU A 124 4.90 0.60 0.40
CA LEU A 124 6.15 0.01 0.91
C LEU A 124 6.80 -0.97 -0.06
N ILE A 125 6.04 -1.82 -0.73
CA ILE A 125 6.59 -2.79 -1.68
C ILE A 125 7.27 -2.11 -2.88
N GLY A 126 6.69 -1.02 -3.39
CA GLY A 126 7.27 -0.19 -4.44
C GLY A 126 8.57 0.50 -3.99
N ILE A 127 8.57 1.06 -2.77
CA ILE A 127 9.75 1.66 -2.13
C ILE A 127 10.88 0.63 -2.02
N VAL A 128 10.59 -0.58 -1.56
CA VAL A 128 11.55 -1.68 -1.43
C VAL A 128 12.07 -2.11 -2.80
N GLY A 129 11.18 -2.30 -3.77
CA GLY A 129 11.55 -2.66 -5.15
C GLY A 129 12.50 -1.64 -5.76
N ALA A 130 12.17 -0.36 -5.66
CA ALA A 130 12.99 0.74 -6.15
C ALA A 130 14.36 0.83 -5.43
N ALA A 131 14.40 0.57 -4.13
CA ALA A 131 15.68 0.54 -3.40
C ALA A 131 16.63 -0.55 -3.93
N LEU A 132 16.10 -1.72 -4.29
CA LEU A 132 16.90 -2.79 -4.87
C LEU A 132 17.47 -2.44 -6.24
N THR A 133 16.78 -1.64 -7.06
CA THR A 133 17.25 -1.25 -8.42
C THR A 133 18.57 -0.50 -8.39
N ARG A 134 18.87 0.24 -7.31
CA ARG A 134 20.10 1.03 -7.16
C ARG A 134 21.39 0.22 -7.18
N HIS A 135 21.29 -1.11 -7.05
CA HIS A 135 22.43 -2.02 -7.11
C HIS A 135 22.79 -2.48 -8.53
N PHE A 136 22.08 -1.98 -9.55
CA PHE A 136 22.20 -2.44 -10.91
C PHE A 136 22.47 -1.30 -11.88
N THR A 137 23.30 -1.56 -12.91
CA THR A 137 23.55 -0.65 -14.03
C THR A 137 22.51 -0.82 -15.14
N SER A 138 21.99 -2.06 -15.28
CA SER A 138 20.84 -2.35 -16.13
C SER A 138 19.95 -3.38 -15.45
N ILE A 139 18.65 -3.24 -15.61
CA ILE A 139 17.66 -4.05 -14.91
C ILE A 139 16.91 -4.91 -15.93
N ARG A 140 16.93 -6.22 -15.72
CA ARG A 140 16.15 -7.17 -16.51
C ARG A 140 14.73 -7.31 -15.97
N SER A 141 14.60 -7.57 -14.66
CA SER A 141 13.29 -7.77 -14.05
C SER A 141 13.20 -7.19 -12.64
N ILE A 142 11.99 -6.73 -12.30
CA ILE A 142 11.55 -6.40 -10.94
C ILE A 142 10.34 -7.27 -10.63
N GLU A 143 10.42 -8.05 -9.57
CA GLU A 143 9.34 -8.92 -9.10
C GLU A 143 8.93 -8.50 -7.70
N LEU A 144 7.67 -8.14 -7.52
CA LEU A 144 7.11 -7.70 -6.25
C LEU A 144 5.99 -8.64 -5.83
N LYS A 145 6.00 -9.09 -4.57
CA LYS A 145 4.97 -9.99 -4.05
C LYS A 145 4.62 -9.62 -2.62
N VAL A 146 3.32 -9.56 -2.31
CA VAL A 146 2.83 -9.34 -0.95
C VAL A 146 1.70 -10.32 -0.65
N GLY A 147 1.67 -10.84 0.56
CA GLY A 147 0.55 -11.64 1.07
C GLY A 147 0.24 -11.26 2.50
N ALA A 148 -1.00 -10.86 2.77
CA ALA A 148 -1.54 -10.72 4.12
C ALA A 148 -2.42 -11.93 4.41
N LEU A 149 -1.98 -12.81 5.29
CA LEU A 149 -2.51 -14.16 5.45
C LEU A 149 -2.73 -14.49 6.93
N PRO A 150 -3.71 -15.35 7.28
CA PRO A 150 -3.77 -15.92 8.63
C PRO A 150 -2.51 -16.77 8.87
N ARG A 151 -1.89 -16.66 10.05
CA ARG A 151 -0.74 -17.52 10.42
C ARG A 151 -1.13 -18.99 10.52
N HIS A 152 -2.38 -19.23 10.89
CA HIS A 152 -2.97 -20.57 10.99
C HIS A 152 -4.11 -20.70 9.97
N PRO A 153 -3.81 -21.07 8.72
CA PRO A 153 -4.82 -21.16 7.68
C PRO A 153 -5.88 -22.22 8.03
N SER A 154 -7.15 -21.93 7.78
CA SER A 154 -8.26 -22.82 8.03
C SER A 154 -9.16 -22.97 6.80
N GLY A 155 -9.65 -24.20 6.59
CA GLY A 155 -10.46 -24.57 5.43
C GLY A 155 -9.66 -24.49 4.13
N LEU A 156 -10.32 -24.82 3.02
CA LEU A 156 -9.66 -24.91 1.70
C LEU A 156 -9.14 -23.56 1.18
N LEU A 157 -9.83 -22.45 1.50
CA LEU A 157 -9.44 -21.14 1.02
C LEU A 157 -8.16 -20.62 1.70
N GLY A 158 -7.85 -21.08 2.93
CA GLY A 158 -6.66 -20.68 3.67
C GLY A 158 -6.53 -19.16 3.88
N TYR A 159 -7.65 -18.41 3.91
CA TYR A 159 -7.66 -16.95 3.89
C TYR A 159 -8.59 -16.38 4.97
N ALA A 160 -8.35 -15.11 5.32
CA ALA A 160 -9.20 -14.30 6.18
C ALA A 160 -9.22 -12.84 5.67
N PHE A 161 -10.39 -12.20 5.68
CA PHE A 161 -10.55 -10.85 5.12
C PHE A 161 -10.16 -9.77 6.14
N ASN A 162 -8.85 -9.64 6.37
CA ASN A 162 -8.29 -8.70 7.34
C ASN A 162 -8.36 -7.24 6.89
N TRP A 163 -8.56 -6.99 5.60
CA TRP A 163 -8.71 -5.64 5.03
C TRP A 163 -10.00 -5.53 4.20
N SER A 164 -10.09 -4.65 3.21
CA SER A 164 -11.30 -4.40 2.41
C SER A 164 -11.72 -5.61 1.58
N PRO A 165 -12.89 -6.21 1.80
CA PRO A 165 -13.39 -7.28 0.93
C PRO A 165 -13.60 -6.81 -0.51
N GLU A 166 -14.03 -5.56 -0.70
CA GLU A 166 -14.21 -4.92 -2.00
C GLU A 166 -12.84 -4.78 -2.71
N GLY A 167 -11.81 -4.31 -2.00
CA GLY A 167 -10.45 -4.24 -2.52
C GLY A 167 -9.93 -5.60 -2.97
N VAL A 168 -10.11 -6.66 -2.17
CA VAL A 168 -9.72 -8.04 -2.56
C VAL A 168 -10.45 -8.51 -3.82
N VAL A 169 -11.75 -8.25 -3.92
CA VAL A 169 -12.53 -8.62 -5.12
C VAL A 169 -12.02 -7.87 -6.35
N ASN A 170 -11.72 -6.58 -6.21
CA ASN A 170 -11.17 -5.76 -7.29
C ASN A 170 -9.77 -6.22 -7.72
N GLU A 171 -8.89 -6.56 -6.77
CA GLU A 171 -7.58 -7.16 -7.07
C GLU A 171 -7.67 -8.40 -7.97
N TYR A 172 -8.69 -9.25 -7.78
CA TYR A 172 -8.87 -10.50 -8.52
C TYR A 172 -9.63 -10.35 -9.83
N LEU A 173 -10.33 -9.25 -10.04
CA LEU A 173 -11.22 -9.07 -11.20
C LEU A 173 -10.78 -7.98 -12.16
N ASN A 174 -10.01 -6.99 -11.70
CA ASN A 174 -9.49 -5.94 -12.58
C ASN A 174 -8.21 -6.42 -13.28
N ASP A 175 -8.04 -6.03 -14.54
CA ASP A 175 -6.80 -6.28 -15.26
C ASP A 175 -5.60 -5.64 -14.55
N CYS A 176 -4.44 -6.28 -14.68
CA CYS A 176 -3.19 -5.89 -14.07
C CYS A 176 -2.31 -5.17 -15.08
N GLU A 177 -1.81 -4.00 -14.73
CA GLU A 177 -0.75 -3.36 -15.49
C GLU A 177 0.60 -4.04 -15.17
N VAL A 178 1.38 -4.33 -16.20
CA VAL A 178 2.71 -4.97 -16.10
C VAL A 178 3.64 -4.41 -17.17
N LEU A 179 4.95 -4.59 -16.99
CA LEU A 179 5.91 -4.43 -18.10
C LEU A 179 6.29 -5.79 -18.68
N ARG A 180 6.18 -5.92 -19.98
CA ARG A 180 6.66 -7.08 -20.73
C ARG A 180 7.42 -6.58 -21.97
N GLY A 181 8.69 -6.99 -22.12
CA GLY A 181 9.57 -6.47 -23.16
C GLY A 181 9.83 -4.96 -23.06
N GLY A 182 9.73 -4.39 -21.85
CA GLY A 182 9.93 -2.97 -21.60
C GLY A 182 8.72 -2.08 -21.89
N VAL A 183 7.56 -2.64 -22.25
CA VAL A 183 6.35 -1.91 -22.63
C VAL A 183 5.21 -2.24 -21.66
N ARG A 184 4.40 -1.24 -21.32
CA ARG A 184 3.20 -1.42 -20.50
C ARG A 184 2.15 -2.27 -21.23
N GLN A 185 1.60 -3.23 -20.52
CA GLN A 185 0.55 -4.12 -21.00
C GLN A 185 -0.47 -4.37 -19.92
N MET A 186 -1.73 -4.52 -20.31
CA MET A 186 -2.80 -4.99 -19.43
C MET A 186 -2.95 -6.50 -19.60
N VAL A 187 -2.91 -7.23 -18.49
CA VAL A 187 -3.04 -8.69 -18.46
C VAL A 187 -4.11 -9.10 -17.45
N PRO A 188 -4.81 -10.23 -17.67
CA PRO A 188 -5.86 -10.65 -16.74
C PRO A 188 -5.32 -10.92 -15.34
N ALA A 189 -6.06 -10.50 -14.31
CA ALA A 189 -5.79 -10.91 -12.94
C ALA A 189 -5.91 -12.42 -12.77
N MET A 190 -5.29 -12.94 -11.70
CA MET A 190 -5.19 -14.37 -11.38
C MET A 190 -4.49 -15.19 -12.47
N SER A 191 -3.71 -14.55 -13.37
CA SER A 191 -2.87 -15.22 -14.35
C SER A 191 -1.44 -15.37 -13.86
N GLU A 192 -0.59 -16.07 -14.62
CA GLU A 192 0.82 -16.34 -14.32
C GLU A 192 1.04 -16.92 -12.91
N LEU A 193 0.20 -17.90 -12.53
CA LEU A 193 0.32 -18.60 -11.25
C LEU A 193 1.68 -19.29 -11.11
N GLU A 194 2.35 -19.09 -9.98
CA GLU A 194 3.61 -19.74 -9.64
C GLU A 194 3.63 -20.19 -8.17
N ARG A 195 4.54 -21.08 -7.82
CA ARG A 195 4.78 -21.48 -6.43
C ARG A 195 6.02 -20.79 -5.89
N VAL A 196 5.97 -20.37 -4.64
CA VAL A 196 7.04 -19.65 -3.94
C VAL A 196 7.18 -20.23 -2.54
N VAL A 197 8.41 -20.37 -2.06
CA VAL A 197 8.69 -20.76 -0.66
C VAL A 197 9.30 -19.57 0.06
N ILE A 198 8.69 -19.15 1.16
CA ILE A 198 9.17 -18.06 2.00
C ILE A 198 9.24 -18.55 3.45
N GLY A 199 10.44 -18.52 4.05
CA GLY A 199 10.65 -18.99 5.44
C GLY A 199 10.22 -20.44 5.66
N GLY A 200 10.35 -21.30 4.64
CA GLY A 200 9.90 -22.70 4.70
C GLY A 200 8.41 -22.92 4.47
N ILE A 201 7.64 -21.88 4.26
CA ILE A 201 6.19 -21.94 3.98
C ILE A 201 5.98 -21.94 2.46
N GLU A 202 5.29 -22.95 1.96
CA GLU A 202 4.86 -23.00 0.56
C GLU A 202 3.66 -22.08 0.34
N LEU A 203 3.79 -21.20 -0.64
CA LEU A 203 2.77 -20.23 -1.08
C LEU A 203 2.58 -20.32 -2.58
N GLU A 204 1.47 -19.82 -3.08
CA GLU A 204 1.25 -19.55 -4.48
C GLU A 204 1.16 -18.04 -4.71
N ALA A 205 1.62 -17.58 -5.87
CA ALA A 205 1.59 -16.18 -6.26
C ALA A 205 0.93 -16.04 -7.62
N SER A 206 0.04 -15.07 -7.77
CA SER A 206 -0.62 -14.78 -9.04
C SER A 206 -0.77 -13.28 -9.23
N LEU A 207 -0.81 -12.83 -10.47
CA LEU A 207 -1.01 -11.42 -10.79
C LEU A 207 -2.32 -10.92 -10.20
N THR A 208 -2.27 -9.76 -9.56
CA THR A 208 -3.45 -9.04 -9.05
C THR A 208 -3.31 -7.55 -9.30
N SER A 209 -4.43 -6.87 -9.46
CA SER A 209 -4.46 -5.44 -9.79
C SER A 209 -4.04 -4.55 -8.63
N GLY A 210 -3.50 -3.37 -8.94
CA GLY A 210 -3.30 -2.25 -8.03
C GLY A 210 -1.96 -2.20 -7.31
N GLY A 211 -1.29 -3.34 -7.07
CA GLY A 211 -0.11 -3.40 -6.19
C GLY A 211 1.17 -2.71 -6.68
N LEU A 212 1.29 -2.42 -7.99
CA LEU A 212 2.46 -1.72 -8.56
C LEU A 212 2.41 -0.20 -8.38
N GLY A 213 1.25 0.37 -8.12
CA GLY A 213 1.14 1.82 -8.10
C GLY A 213 1.53 2.43 -9.45
N THR A 214 2.43 3.41 -9.41
CA THR A 214 2.95 4.14 -10.58
C THR A 214 4.22 3.52 -11.18
N MET A 215 4.69 2.39 -10.66
CA MET A 215 5.99 1.83 -11.07
C MET A 215 6.07 1.44 -12.55
N CYS A 216 4.95 1.05 -13.18
CA CYS A 216 4.97 0.76 -14.61
C CYS A 216 5.28 2.01 -15.43
N GLU A 217 4.75 3.16 -15.05
CA GLU A 217 5.06 4.44 -15.69
C GLU A 217 6.53 4.83 -15.48
N THR A 218 7.01 4.72 -14.24
CA THR A 218 8.38 5.06 -13.85
C THR A 218 9.43 4.21 -14.59
N TYR A 219 9.17 2.91 -14.75
CA TYR A 219 10.17 1.96 -15.29
C TYR A 219 9.95 1.56 -16.75
N GLU A 220 8.95 2.13 -17.45
CA GLU A 220 8.72 1.87 -18.87
C GLU A 220 9.97 2.20 -19.70
N GLY A 221 10.37 1.31 -20.59
CA GLY A 221 11.59 1.43 -21.38
C GLY A 221 12.90 1.17 -20.63
N GLN A 222 12.88 1.08 -19.30
CA GLN A 222 14.09 0.88 -18.48
C GLN A 222 14.24 -0.57 -18.00
N VAL A 223 13.13 -1.32 -17.89
CA VAL A 223 13.07 -2.67 -17.33
C VAL A 223 12.31 -3.58 -18.28
N GLN A 224 12.87 -4.77 -18.58
CA GLN A 224 12.23 -5.71 -19.51
C GLN A 224 10.97 -6.35 -18.93
N ARG A 225 10.96 -6.59 -17.60
CA ARG A 225 9.83 -7.20 -16.89
C ARG A 225 9.61 -6.54 -15.54
N LEU A 226 8.38 -6.13 -15.29
CA LEU A 226 7.93 -5.67 -13.97
C LEU A 226 6.53 -6.24 -13.73
N ASP A 227 6.34 -6.88 -12.59
CA ASP A 227 5.02 -7.32 -12.14
C ASP A 227 4.88 -7.35 -10.62
N TYR A 228 3.62 -7.34 -10.21
CA TYR A 228 3.20 -7.54 -8.84
C TYR A 228 2.29 -8.77 -8.75
N LYS A 229 2.55 -9.62 -7.78
CA LYS A 229 1.72 -10.80 -7.50
C LYS A 229 1.29 -10.82 -6.03
N THR A 230 0.08 -11.22 -5.79
CA THR A 230 -0.40 -11.48 -4.43
C THR A 230 -0.06 -12.91 -4.02
N LEU A 231 0.47 -13.06 -2.80
CA LEU A 231 0.80 -14.36 -2.19
C LEU A 231 -0.43 -14.93 -1.46
N ARG A 232 -0.68 -16.22 -1.65
CA ARG A 232 -1.75 -16.98 -0.99
C ARG A 232 -1.26 -18.38 -0.62
N TYR A 233 -1.98 -19.06 0.25
CA TYR A 233 -1.76 -20.49 0.48
C TYR A 233 -2.17 -21.31 -0.75
N PRO A 234 -1.52 -22.47 -1.01
CA PRO A 234 -1.76 -23.26 -2.21
C PRO A 234 -3.24 -23.67 -2.39
N GLY A 235 -3.75 -23.50 -3.60
CA GLY A 235 -5.14 -23.80 -3.99
C GLY A 235 -6.11 -22.62 -3.91
N HIS A 236 -5.73 -21.52 -3.30
CA HIS A 236 -6.59 -20.34 -3.14
C HIS A 236 -7.07 -19.78 -4.49
N PHE A 237 -6.15 -19.52 -5.43
CA PHE A 237 -6.54 -18.92 -6.72
C PHE A 237 -7.42 -19.83 -7.57
N SER A 238 -7.27 -21.15 -7.47
CA SER A 238 -8.17 -22.11 -8.13
C SER A 238 -9.60 -22.01 -7.59
N LEU A 239 -9.74 -21.89 -6.26
CA LEU A 239 -11.04 -21.70 -5.63
C LEU A 239 -11.66 -20.35 -5.95
N MET A 240 -10.86 -19.30 -6.02
CA MET A 240 -11.37 -17.96 -6.38
C MET A 240 -11.84 -17.92 -7.84
N ARG A 241 -11.16 -18.62 -8.76
CA ARG A 241 -11.66 -18.79 -10.13
C ARG A 241 -12.98 -19.54 -10.17
N PHE A 242 -13.11 -20.62 -9.40
CA PHE A 242 -14.38 -21.32 -9.28
C PHE A 242 -15.50 -20.38 -8.80
N VAL A 243 -15.25 -19.56 -7.78
CA VAL A 243 -16.23 -18.60 -7.25
C VAL A 243 -16.62 -17.55 -8.30
N PHE A 244 -15.64 -16.97 -8.98
CA PHE A 244 -15.92 -15.87 -9.91
C PHE A 244 -16.41 -16.35 -11.26
N ASP A 245 -15.83 -17.40 -11.80
CA ASP A 245 -16.07 -17.80 -13.19
C ASP A 245 -17.18 -18.88 -13.28
N GLU A 246 -17.14 -19.93 -12.44
CA GLU A 246 -18.12 -21.02 -12.50
C GLU A 246 -19.42 -20.70 -11.74
N LEU A 247 -19.32 -20.06 -10.55
CA LEU A 247 -20.52 -19.61 -9.83
C LEU A 247 -21.05 -18.26 -10.34
N GLY A 248 -20.36 -17.62 -11.30
CA GLY A 248 -20.81 -16.41 -11.98
C GLY A 248 -20.80 -15.14 -11.10
N LEU A 249 -20.01 -15.10 -10.01
CA LEU A 249 -19.96 -13.95 -9.10
C LEU A 249 -19.12 -12.79 -9.64
N ARG A 250 -18.44 -12.93 -10.78
CA ARG A 250 -17.66 -11.86 -11.44
C ARG A 250 -18.49 -10.60 -11.69
N GLN A 251 -19.76 -10.76 -12.08
CA GLN A 251 -20.69 -9.65 -12.36
C GLN A 251 -21.45 -9.16 -11.10
N ARG A 252 -21.18 -9.76 -9.93
CA ARG A 252 -21.84 -9.44 -8.65
C ARG A 252 -20.82 -9.19 -7.56
N ARG A 253 -19.95 -8.20 -7.80
CA ARG A 253 -18.77 -7.94 -6.94
C ARG A 253 -19.12 -7.69 -5.48
N GLU A 254 -20.14 -6.88 -5.21
CA GLU A 254 -20.62 -6.59 -3.85
C GLU A 254 -21.06 -7.87 -3.14
N LEU A 255 -21.92 -8.66 -3.81
CA LEU A 255 -22.37 -9.94 -3.26
C LEU A 255 -21.22 -10.92 -3.02
N ALA A 256 -20.24 -10.95 -3.93
CA ALA A 256 -19.03 -11.76 -3.73
C ALA A 256 -18.27 -11.33 -2.48
N GLY A 257 -18.06 -10.04 -2.29
CA GLY A 257 -17.41 -9.47 -1.10
C GLY A 257 -18.16 -9.82 0.20
N GLU A 258 -19.47 -9.69 0.22
CA GLU A 258 -20.33 -10.04 1.36
C GLU A 258 -20.24 -11.54 1.71
N ILE A 259 -20.38 -12.42 0.73
CA ILE A 259 -20.27 -13.88 0.93
C ILE A 259 -18.89 -14.22 1.48
N LEU A 260 -17.83 -13.69 0.87
CA LEU A 260 -16.47 -14.03 1.23
C LEU A 260 -16.10 -13.57 2.64
N VAL A 261 -16.44 -12.34 3.04
CA VAL A 261 -16.13 -11.83 4.39
C VAL A 261 -16.94 -12.55 5.47
N ASN A 262 -18.19 -12.92 5.18
CA ASN A 262 -19.01 -13.66 6.11
C ASN A 262 -18.50 -15.11 6.28
N ALA A 263 -18.02 -15.74 5.21
CA ALA A 263 -17.46 -17.10 5.25
C ALA A 263 -16.06 -17.13 5.89
N LYS A 264 -15.27 -16.07 5.76
CA LYS A 264 -13.89 -15.98 6.21
C LYS A 264 -13.65 -14.64 6.93
N PRO A 265 -14.22 -14.47 8.14
CA PRO A 265 -14.08 -13.23 8.89
C PRO A 265 -12.62 -12.92 9.23
N PRO A 266 -12.31 -11.65 9.56
CA PRO A 266 -10.97 -11.26 9.98
C PRO A 266 -10.44 -12.05 11.18
N VAL A 267 -9.13 -12.28 11.20
CA VAL A 267 -8.39 -12.88 12.32
C VAL A 267 -7.36 -11.91 12.86
N ASP A 268 -7.02 -12.01 14.16
CA ASP A 268 -6.01 -11.14 14.77
C ASP A 268 -4.59 -11.64 14.60
N ASP A 269 -4.40 -12.96 14.48
CA ASP A 269 -3.11 -13.60 14.27
C ASP A 269 -2.85 -13.80 12.76
N ASP A 270 -2.37 -12.75 12.12
CA ASP A 270 -2.01 -12.71 10.71
C ASP A 270 -0.49 -12.59 10.51
N VAL A 271 -0.06 -12.76 9.27
CA VAL A 271 1.31 -12.51 8.82
C VAL A 271 1.29 -11.77 7.49
N VAL A 272 2.17 -10.79 7.36
CA VAL A 272 2.43 -10.13 6.08
C VAL A 272 3.76 -10.64 5.52
N TYR A 273 3.69 -11.38 4.42
CA TYR A 273 4.87 -11.71 3.62
C TYR A 273 5.12 -10.61 2.60
N LEU A 274 6.34 -10.10 2.57
CA LEU A 274 6.81 -9.11 1.63
C LEU A 274 8.05 -9.66 0.91
N TYR A 275 7.96 -9.76 -0.39
CA TYR A 275 9.03 -10.26 -1.25
C TYR A 275 9.24 -9.28 -2.41
N ALA A 276 10.46 -8.78 -2.54
CA ALA A 276 10.91 -8.04 -3.72
C ALA A 276 12.19 -8.65 -4.25
N ALA A 277 12.31 -8.75 -5.56
CA ALA A 277 13.53 -9.20 -6.22
C ALA A 277 13.80 -8.37 -7.48
N VAL A 278 15.07 -8.03 -7.67
CA VAL A 278 15.55 -7.36 -8.88
C VAL A 278 16.67 -8.20 -9.48
N GLU A 279 16.58 -8.46 -10.78
CA GLU A 279 17.58 -9.13 -11.57
C GLU A 279 18.13 -8.19 -12.64
N GLY A 280 19.44 -8.15 -12.79
CA GLY A 280 20.10 -7.28 -13.75
C GLY A 280 21.60 -7.40 -13.69
N THR A 281 22.29 -6.49 -14.37
CA THR A 281 23.75 -6.38 -14.33
C THR A 281 24.15 -5.52 -13.16
N ALA A 282 24.93 -6.06 -12.21
CA ALA A 282 25.32 -5.34 -11.00
C ALA A 282 26.26 -4.16 -11.29
N THR A 283 26.16 -3.10 -10.46
CA THR A 283 27.19 -2.05 -10.38
C THR A 283 28.46 -2.68 -9.82
N GLY A 284 29.54 -2.72 -10.59
CA GLY A 284 30.78 -3.39 -10.18
C GLY A 284 31.40 -2.74 -8.94
N VAL A 285 31.67 -3.55 -7.92
CA VAL A 285 32.63 -3.29 -6.86
C VAL A 285 33.72 -4.34 -7.01
N GLY A 286 34.79 -3.99 -7.73
CA GLY A 286 35.93 -4.87 -8.02
C GLY A 286 35.90 -5.50 -9.45
N ASP A 287 37.05 -5.80 -9.98
CA ASP A 287 37.34 -6.20 -11.40
C ASP A 287 36.66 -7.49 -11.89
N THR A 288 35.85 -8.17 -11.09
CA THR A 288 35.31 -9.49 -11.44
C THR A 288 33.80 -9.55 -11.66
N ALA A 289 33.05 -8.49 -11.39
CA ALA A 289 31.58 -8.50 -11.41
C ALA A 289 30.93 -7.68 -12.55
N VAL A 290 31.71 -7.01 -13.39
CA VAL A 290 31.19 -6.20 -14.50
C VAL A 290 30.57 -7.11 -15.55
N GLY A 291 29.26 -6.95 -15.80
CA GLY A 291 28.52 -7.67 -16.83
C GLY A 291 27.86 -8.98 -16.39
N GLN A 292 28.04 -9.42 -15.15
CA GLN A 292 27.33 -10.60 -14.65
C GLN A 292 25.86 -10.29 -14.32
N LEU A 293 24.96 -11.15 -14.80
CA LEU A 293 23.57 -11.17 -14.38
C LEU A 293 23.49 -11.65 -12.92
N THR A 294 22.98 -10.81 -12.04
CA THR A 294 22.82 -11.12 -10.62
C THR A 294 21.40 -10.84 -10.18
N ARG A 295 21.02 -11.38 -9.02
CA ARG A 295 19.70 -11.17 -8.41
C ARG A 295 19.88 -10.73 -6.96
N LYS A 296 19.20 -9.64 -6.60
CA LYS A 296 19.07 -9.20 -5.20
C LYS A 296 17.63 -9.34 -4.74
N GLN A 297 17.47 -9.69 -3.47
CA GLN A 297 16.15 -9.94 -2.88
C GLN A 297 16.03 -9.23 -1.53
N TYR A 298 14.82 -8.82 -1.23
CA TYR A 298 14.36 -8.38 0.08
C TYR A 298 13.16 -9.23 0.47
N VAL A 299 13.29 -10.01 1.54
CA VAL A 299 12.23 -10.93 1.99
C VAL A 299 11.99 -10.69 3.47
N ARG A 300 10.72 -10.49 3.84
CA ARG A 300 10.30 -10.27 5.23
C ARG A 300 8.97 -10.98 5.51
N ALA A 301 8.79 -11.38 6.78
CA ALA A 301 7.53 -11.87 7.32
C ALA A 301 7.21 -11.09 8.59
N TYR A 302 6.28 -10.15 8.48
CA TYR A 302 5.85 -9.32 9.60
C TYR A 302 4.69 -9.98 10.33
N GLN A 303 4.76 -9.99 11.66
CA GLN A 303 3.74 -10.54 12.56
C GLN A 303 2.95 -9.41 13.24
N PRO A 304 1.84 -9.70 13.93
CA PRO A 304 1.16 -8.72 14.75
C PRO A 304 2.12 -8.05 15.73
N LEU A 305 1.90 -6.75 15.96
CA LEU A 305 2.79 -5.92 16.77
C LEU A 305 1.99 -5.20 17.86
N GLU A 306 2.52 -5.22 19.08
CA GLU A 306 1.97 -4.41 20.16
C GLU A 306 2.44 -2.96 20.02
N ILE A 307 1.49 -2.02 19.94
CA ILE A 307 1.72 -0.57 19.90
C ILE A 307 0.79 0.07 20.93
N ASN A 308 1.38 0.81 21.88
CA ASN A 308 0.67 1.50 22.95
C ASN A 308 -0.27 0.57 23.76
N GLY A 309 0.20 -0.65 24.08
CA GLY A 309 -0.54 -1.63 24.88
C GLY A 309 -1.67 -2.35 24.14
N ARG A 310 -1.79 -2.17 22.82
CA ARG A 310 -2.76 -2.86 21.98
C ARG A 310 -2.05 -3.67 20.88
N LEU A 311 -2.46 -4.92 20.72
CA LEU A 311 -1.98 -5.77 19.63
C LEU A 311 -2.66 -5.39 18.32
N TRP A 312 -1.85 -5.07 17.30
CA TRP A 312 -2.31 -4.74 15.96
C TRP A 312 -1.94 -5.83 14.97
N ARG A 313 -2.85 -6.13 14.07
CA ARG A 313 -2.62 -7.07 12.97
C ARG A 313 -1.43 -6.65 12.13
N ALA A 314 -0.70 -7.63 11.59
CA ALA A 314 0.43 -7.36 10.72
C ALA A 314 0.05 -6.46 9.53
N ILE A 315 -1.06 -6.75 8.84
CA ILE A 315 -1.53 -5.90 7.73
C ILE A 315 -1.86 -4.47 8.19
N SER A 316 -2.42 -4.30 9.37
CA SER A 316 -2.80 -2.97 9.87
C SER A 316 -1.58 -2.12 10.19
N TRP A 317 -0.61 -2.67 10.95
CA TRP A 317 0.53 -1.87 11.35
C TRP A 317 1.53 -1.64 10.21
N THR A 318 1.72 -2.60 9.30
CA THR A 318 2.62 -2.39 8.16
C THR A 318 2.10 -1.32 7.21
N THR A 319 0.78 -1.31 6.96
CA THR A 319 0.13 -0.27 6.15
C THR A 319 0.20 1.10 6.84
N ALA A 320 -0.16 1.17 8.13
CA ALA A 320 -0.18 2.43 8.88
C ALA A 320 1.22 3.03 9.08
N ALA A 321 2.23 2.19 9.38
CA ALA A 321 3.60 2.65 9.58
C ALA A 321 4.23 3.17 8.28
N SER A 322 3.89 2.57 7.13
CA SER A 322 4.31 3.11 5.82
C SER A 322 3.73 4.50 5.59
N ALA A 323 2.42 4.65 5.74
CA ALA A 323 1.74 5.93 5.52
C ALA A 323 2.23 7.03 6.48
N ALA A 324 2.30 6.75 7.77
CA ALA A 324 2.79 7.70 8.76
C ALA A 324 4.25 8.10 8.48
N GLY A 325 5.10 7.14 8.10
CA GLY A 325 6.49 7.40 7.74
C GLY A 325 6.64 8.32 6.52
N VAL A 326 5.77 8.23 5.51
CA VAL A 326 5.77 9.15 4.36
C VAL A 326 5.39 10.57 4.81
N VAL A 327 4.38 10.73 5.66
CA VAL A 327 4.01 12.03 6.24
C VAL A 327 5.19 12.63 7.03
N GLU A 328 5.86 11.81 7.87
CA GLU A 328 7.04 12.22 8.63
C GLU A 328 8.17 12.72 7.71
N LEU A 329 8.41 12.04 6.58
CA LEU A 329 9.45 12.44 5.62
C LEU A 329 9.15 13.77 4.94
N VAL A 330 7.89 14.01 4.54
CA VAL A 330 7.47 15.30 3.97
C VAL A 330 7.60 16.41 5.02
N ALA A 331 7.13 16.16 6.24
CA ALA A 331 7.22 17.10 7.36
C ALA A 331 8.67 17.47 7.70
N ALA A 332 9.59 16.50 7.60
CA ALA A 332 11.02 16.71 7.83
C ALA A 332 11.76 17.37 6.64
N GLY A 333 11.07 17.66 5.53
CA GLY A 333 11.68 18.22 4.32
C GLY A 333 12.63 17.25 3.60
N ARG A 334 12.45 15.95 3.79
CA ARG A 334 13.26 14.88 3.17
C ARG A 334 12.66 14.36 1.87
N LEU A 335 11.47 14.82 1.53
CA LEU A 335 10.77 14.59 0.26
C LEU A 335 10.38 15.96 -0.34
N PRO A 336 9.98 16.00 -1.63
CA PRO A 336 9.47 17.22 -2.24
C PRO A 336 8.38 17.88 -1.39
N SER A 337 8.35 19.20 -1.43
CA SER A 337 7.40 20.00 -0.64
C SER A 337 6.11 20.32 -1.38
N THR A 338 6.03 19.98 -2.66
CA THR A 338 4.87 20.19 -3.54
C THR A 338 4.86 19.16 -4.67
N GLY A 339 3.73 19.02 -5.34
CA GLY A 339 3.55 18.15 -6.49
C GLY A 339 3.29 16.68 -6.13
N PHE A 340 3.29 15.82 -7.13
CA PHE A 340 3.04 14.39 -6.98
C PHE A 340 4.28 13.64 -6.49
N ILE A 341 4.12 12.81 -5.48
CA ILE A 341 5.20 11.95 -4.95
C ILE A 341 4.84 10.49 -5.25
N PRO A 342 5.46 9.87 -6.28
CA PRO A 342 5.32 8.44 -6.51
C PRO A 342 6.09 7.67 -5.44
N GLN A 343 5.53 6.56 -4.95
CA GLN A 343 6.08 5.83 -3.80
C GLN A 343 7.48 5.28 -4.08
N GLU A 344 7.74 4.81 -5.28
CA GLU A 344 9.06 4.31 -5.72
C GLU A 344 10.16 5.38 -5.75
N SER A 345 9.83 6.65 -5.66
CA SER A 345 10.81 7.73 -5.53
C SER A 345 11.33 7.89 -4.10
N ILE A 346 10.65 7.33 -3.10
CA ILE A 346 10.99 7.46 -1.69
C ILE A 346 12.20 6.59 -1.35
N PRO A 347 13.28 7.14 -0.76
CA PRO A 347 14.40 6.32 -0.33
C PRO A 347 14.01 5.39 0.84
N LEU A 348 14.24 4.08 0.70
CA LEU A 348 13.91 3.09 1.73
C LEU A 348 14.57 3.41 3.07
N GLU A 349 15.86 3.75 3.06
CA GLU A 349 16.62 4.10 4.27
C GLU A 349 16.04 5.35 4.94
N ALA A 350 15.51 6.28 4.15
CA ALA A 350 14.83 7.44 4.68
C ALA A 350 13.54 7.05 5.41
N LEU A 351 12.72 6.19 4.79
CA LEU A 351 11.50 5.68 5.41
C LEU A 351 11.81 4.91 6.70
N LEU A 352 12.77 3.98 6.65
CA LEU A 352 13.17 3.16 7.81
C LEU A 352 13.76 4.00 8.96
N SER A 353 14.21 5.22 8.71
CA SER A 353 14.75 6.13 9.74
C SER A 353 13.68 7.02 10.39
N THR A 354 12.43 6.98 9.92
CA THR A 354 11.31 7.69 10.57
C THR A 354 10.86 6.94 11.83
N ARG A 355 10.20 7.63 12.74
CA ARG A 355 9.68 7.01 13.98
C ARG A 355 8.68 5.87 13.69
N SER A 356 7.87 6.01 12.66
CA SER A 356 6.96 4.96 12.23
C SER A 356 7.67 3.85 11.48
N GLY A 357 8.62 4.19 10.60
CA GLY A 357 9.32 3.26 9.74
C GLY A 357 10.38 2.40 10.42
N GLU A 358 10.95 2.82 11.55
CA GLU A 358 11.95 2.03 12.31
C GLU A 358 11.44 0.64 12.73
N ARG A 359 10.11 0.48 12.84
CA ARG A 359 9.45 -0.81 13.13
C ARG A 359 9.73 -1.86 12.06
N PHE A 360 9.91 -1.46 10.80
CA PHE A 360 10.28 -2.37 9.72
C PHE A 360 11.74 -2.85 9.81
N ALA A 361 12.63 -2.03 10.35
CA ALA A 361 14.06 -2.36 10.47
C ALA A 361 14.31 -3.38 11.56
N THR A 362 13.54 -3.36 12.64
CA THR A 362 13.74 -4.20 13.82
C THR A 362 13.03 -5.54 13.75
N LEU A 363 12.07 -5.71 12.85
CA LEU A 363 11.17 -6.86 12.78
C LEU A 363 11.18 -7.50 11.38
N GLY A 364 10.84 -8.79 11.29
CA GLY A 364 10.51 -9.44 10.01
C GLY A 364 11.66 -10.11 9.26
N ALA A 365 12.83 -10.34 9.85
CA ALA A 365 13.84 -11.22 9.23
C ALA A 365 13.29 -12.66 9.10
N VAL A 366 13.42 -13.26 7.90
CA VAL A 366 13.02 -14.64 7.56
C VAL A 366 14.26 -15.46 7.26
#